data_65b1e36524cc19810b0cdb005021e9ec
#
_entry.id   65b1e36524cc19810b0cdb005021e9ec
#
_cell.length_a   1.000
_cell.length_b   1.000
_cell.length_c   1.000
_cell.angle_alpha   90.00
_cell.angle_beta   90.00
_cell.angle_gamma   90.00
#
_symmetry.space_group_name_H-M   'P 1'
#
loop_
_entity.id
_entity.type
_entity.pdbx_description
1 polymer ?
#
loop_
_entity_poly.entity_id
_entity_poly.type
_entity_poly.pdbx_seq_one_letter_code
_entity_poly.pdbx_strand_id
1 'polypeptide(L)'
;DERLSQHQLWAMATSNAANLTATGSRIGRLASGYVADIAIFDASVRSDYAAILRADPEDVVLVMRAGEVLFGEASTVDAINGVGVCESLNVCGGARALCLQSEIGMPLADLQAAQSPGFYPLFYCGDPLNEPTCIPSRAATVNGSTIYTGVPTTDDSDGDGIPNASDNCPSVFNPIRPLDIGVQP
;
A
#
# COMPACT_ATOMS: atom_id res chain seq x y z
N ASP A 1 17.28 8.65 -5.65
CA ASP A 1 16.66 9.77 -6.39
C ASP A 1 15.14 9.63 -6.36
N GLU A 2 14.47 10.41 -5.52
CA GLU A 2 13.00 10.48 -5.54
C GLU A 2 12.57 11.23 -6.80
N ARG A 3 12.15 10.51 -7.83
CA ARG A 3 11.68 11.10 -9.10
C ARG A 3 10.31 11.76 -8.97
N LEU A 4 9.56 11.45 -7.93
CA LEU A 4 8.25 12.00 -7.63
C LEU A 4 8.29 12.70 -6.26
N SER A 5 7.67 13.87 -6.16
CA SER A 5 7.48 14.51 -4.86
C SER A 5 6.45 13.76 -4.02
N GLN A 6 6.51 13.91 -2.70
CA GLN A 6 5.53 13.32 -1.78
C GLN A 6 4.09 13.75 -2.11
N HIS A 7 3.89 15.01 -2.50
CA HIS A 7 2.59 15.48 -2.98
C HIS A 7 2.11 14.73 -4.23
N GLN A 8 3.00 14.47 -5.20
CA GLN A 8 2.64 13.68 -6.39
C GLN A 8 2.25 12.24 -6.03
N LEU A 9 3.00 11.60 -5.14
CA LEU A 9 2.68 10.24 -4.66
C LEU A 9 1.33 10.21 -3.94
N TRP A 10 1.07 11.17 -3.05
CA TRP A 10 -0.23 11.31 -2.39
C TRP A 10 -1.37 11.55 -3.40
N ALA A 11 -1.18 12.44 -4.36
CA ALA A 11 -2.17 12.71 -5.39
C ALA A 11 -2.48 11.48 -6.26
N MET A 12 -1.47 10.63 -6.53
CA MET A 12 -1.68 9.36 -7.26
C MET A 12 -2.59 8.39 -6.51
N ALA A 13 -2.55 8.37 -5.18
CA ALA A 13 -3.42 7.54 -4.35
C ALA A 13 -4.80 8.15 -4.07
N THR A 14 -5.03 9.41 -4.42
CA THR A 14 -6.26 10.15 -4.12
C THR A 14 -6.90 10.73 -5.37
N SER A 15 -6.71 12.02 -5.62
CA SER A 15 -7.40 12.76 -6.70
C SER A 15 -7.08 12.25 -8.11
N ASN A 16 -5.84 11.80 -8.37
CA ASN A 16 -5.49 11.28 -9.69
C ASN A 16 -6.11 9.91 -9.94
N ALA A 17 -6.12 9.03 -8.93
CA ALA A 17 -6.80 7.74 -9.02
C ALA A 17 -8.31 7.91 -9.27
N ALA A 18 -8.96 8.80 -8.53
CA ALA A 18 -10.38 9.11 -8.72
C ALA A 18 -10.68 9.65 -10.12
N ASN A 19 -9.81 10.49 -10.67
CA ASN A 19 -9.96 11.02 -12.03
C ASN A 19 -9.78 9.92 -13.09
N LEU A 20 -8.81 9.02 -12.92
CA LEU A 20 -8.58 7.90 -13.84
C LEU A 20 -9.76 6.92 -13.88
N THR A 21 -10.46 6.74 -12.76
CA THR A 21 -11.65 5.88 -12.67
C THR A 21 -12.96 6.62 -13.01
N ALA A 22 -12.87 7.87 -13.48
CA ALA A 22 -14.02 8.74 -13.77
C ALA A 22 -14.94 9.00 -12.54
N THR A 23 -14.42 8.83 -11.32
CA THR A 23 -15.15 9.07 -10.07
C THR A 23 -14.74 10.37 -9.38
N GLY A 24 -13.86 11.18 -9.98
CA GLY A 24 -13.28 12.39 -9.41
C GLY A 24 -14.26 13.52 -9.09
N SER A 25 -15.53 13.41 -9.52
CA SER A 25 -16.63 14.31 -9.10
C SER A 25 -17.28 13.89 -7.76
N ARG A 26 -16.95 12.72 -7.22
CA ARG A 26 -17.60 12.15 -6.03
C ARG A 26 -16.62 11.76 -4.92
N ILE A 27 -15.39 11.34 -5.25
CA ILE A 27 -14.37 10.89 -4.31
C ILE A 27 -12.99 11.49 -4.66
N GLY A 28 -11.98 11.20 -3.83
CA GLY A 28 -10.57 11.56 -4.05
C GLY A 28 -10.19 12.95 -3.53
N ARG A 29 -11.11 13.67 -2.89
CA ARG A 29 -10.82 14.95 -2.20
C ARG A 29 -11.86 15.25 -1.13
N LEU A 30 -11.46 16.03 -0.12
CA LEU A 30 -12.35 16.53 0.92
C LEU A 30 -13.03 17.82 0.43
N ALA A 31 -14.29 17.70 0.03
CA ALA A 31 -15.07 18.85 -0.43
C ALA A 31 -16.57 18.62 -0.18
N SER A 32 -17.33 19.70 -0.03
CA SER A 32 -18.78 19.61 0.13
C SER A 32 -19.43 18.88 -1.06
N GLY A 33 -20.30 17.92 -0.79
CA GLY A 33 -20.97 17.09 -1.78
C GLY A 33 -20.17 15.86 -2.25
N TYR A 34 -18.97 15.67 -1.74
CA TYR A 34 -18.19 14.44 -1.95
C TYR A 34 -18.52 13.39 -0.90
N VAL A 35 -18.25 12.13 -1.25
CA VAL A 35 -18.37 11.03 -0.30
C VAL A 35 -17.30 11.21 0.78
N ALA A 36 -17.67 11.02 2.03
CA ALA A 36 -16.79 11.20 3.18
C ALA A 36 -15.98 9.91 3.45
N ASP A 37 -15.13 9.54 2.48
CA ASP A 37 -14.08 8.53 2.64
C ASP A 37 -12.84 9.24 3.16
N ILE A 38 -12.55 9.10 4.46
CA ILE A 38 -11.55 9.89 5.16
C ILE A 38 -10.59 8.97 5.90
N ALA A 39 -9.28 9.19 5.75
CA ALA A 39 -8.27 8.59 6.58
C ALA A 39 -7.46 9.69 7.28
N ILE A 40 -7.27 9.55 8.59
CA ILE A 40 -6.50 10.45 9.45
C ILE A 40 -5.32 9.68 10.01
N PHE A 41 -4.14 10.28 9.90
CA PHE A 41 -2.88 9.69 10.35
C PHE A 41 -2.23 10.57 11.40
N ASP A 42 -1.49 9.96 12.33
CA ASP A 42 -0.70 10.69 13.32
C ASP A 42 0.48 11.40 12.63
N ALA A 43 0.55 12.71 12.81
CA ALA A 43 1.61 13.55 12.29
C ALA A 43 2.61 14.02 13.38
N SER A 44 2.62 13.37 14.54
CA SER A 44 3.49 13.74 15.67
C SER A 44 4.97 13.48 15.41
N VAL A 45 5.28 12.43 14.64
CA VAL A 45 6.63 12.01 14.29
C VAL A 45 7.05 12.49 12.90
N ARG A 46 6.12 12.42 11.94
CA ARG A 46 6.32 12.82 10.54
C ARG A 46 5.28 13.87 10.19
N SER A 47 5.67 14.91 9.45
CA SER A 47 4.77 15.97 9.03
C SER A 47 4.38 15.88 7.57
N ASP A 48 3.33 16.61 7.18
CA ASP A 48 2.84 16.75 5.82
C ASP A 48 2.54 15.39 5.17
N TYR A 49 2.84 15.24 3.89
CA TYR A 49 2.61 14.01 3.14
C TYR A 49 3.43 12.81 3.64
N ALA A 50 4.55 13.04 4.34
CA ALA A 50 5.35 11.96 4.91
C ALA A 50 4.59 11.21 6.02
N ALA A 51 3.70 11.88 6.75
CA ALA A 51 2.85 11.25 7.76
C ALA A 51 1.88 10.22 7.16
N ILE A 52 1.55 10.35 5.88
CA ILE A 52 0.66 9.42 5.17
C ILE A 52 1.49 8.35 4.42
N LEU A 53 2.49 8.80 3.66
CA LEU A 53 3.23 7.92 2.75
C LEU A 53 4.16 6.93 3.45
N ARG A 54 4.50 7.21 4.71
CA ARG A 54 5.37 6.37 5.56
C ARG A 54 4.65 5.94 6.84
N ALA A 55 3.31 5.95 6.81
CA ALA A 55 2.50 5.49 7.93
C ALA A 55 2.61 3.98 8.09
N ASP A 56 2.79 3.55 9.31
CA ASP A 56 2.63 2.18 9.73
C ASP A 56 1.20 1.97 10.27
N PRO A 57 0.71 0.74 10.47
CA PRO A 57 -0.64 0.49 10.99
C PRO A 57 -0.95 1.21 12.31
N GLU A 58 0.05 1.44 13.15
CA GLU A 58 -0.07 2.18 14.41
C GLU A 58 -0.23 3.69 14.23
N ASP A 59 0.14 4.26 13.09
CA ASP A 59 -0.02 5.69 12.80
C ASP A 59 -1.44 6.05 12.34
N VAL A 60 -2.31 5.06 12.12
CA VAL A 60 -3.69 5.29 11.69
C VAL A 60 -4.55 5.71 12.88
N VAL A 61 -5.04 6.94 12.87
CA VAL A 61 -5.91 7.51 13.93
C VAL A 61 -7.38 7.18 13.68
N LEU A 62 -7.86 7.35 12.43
CA LEU A 62 -9.25 7.12 12.05
C LEU A 62 -9.38 6.82 10.57
N VAL A 63 -10.24 5.86 10.24
CA VAL A 63 -10.69 5.60 8.88
C VAL A 63 -12.22 5.64 8.85
N MET A 64 -12.75 6.43 7.94
CA MET A 64 -14.19 6.53 7.66
C MET A 64 -14.49 6.16 6.22
N ARG A 65 -15.61 5.52 6.01
CA ARG A 65 -16.15 5.20 4.69
C ARG A 65 -17.59 5.72 4.57
N ALA A 66 -17.84 6.50 3.57
CA ALA A 66 -19.16 7.16 3.35
C ALA A 66 -19.67 7.94 4.57
N GLY A 67 -18.77 8.44 5.42
CA GLY A 67 -19.10 9.16 6.64
C GLY A 67 -19.30 8.29 7.90
N GLU A 68 -19.27 6.97 7.76
CA GLU A 68 -19.32 6.03 8.89
C GLU A 68 -17.91 5.62 9.33
N VAL A 69 -17.72 5.48 10.64
CA VAL A 69 -16.43 5.04 11.18
C VAL A 69 -16.23 3.56 10.90
N LEU A 70 -15.09 3.23 10.32
CA LEU A 70 -14.71 1.85 10.04
C LEU A 70 -13.66 1.33 11.03
N PHE A 71 -12.60 2.11 11.26
CA PHE A 71 -11.45 1.69 12.06
C PHE A 71 -10.75 2.91 12.67
N GLY A 72 -10.10 2.75 13.81
CA GLY A 72 -9.25 3.80 14.38
C GLY A 72 -8.79 3.52 15.79
N GLU A 73 -8.20 4.54 16.42
CA GLU A 73 -7.88 4.50 17.84
C GLU A 73 -9.16 4.31 18.66
N ALA A 74 -9.12 3.37 19.62
CA ALA A 74 -10.30 3.01 20.40
C ALA A 74 -10.97 4.24 21.06
N SER A 75 -10.17 5.14 21.64
CA SER A 75 -10.70 6.37 22.27
C SER A 75 -11.39 7.32 21.29
N THR A 76 -10.85 7.43 20.07
CA THR A 76 -11.41 8.29 19.02
C THR A 76 -12.70 7.69 18.46
N VAL A 77 -12.70 6.38 18.18
CA VAL A 77 -13.89 5.66 17.71
C VAL A 77 -15.00 5.66 18.74
N ASP A 78 -14.70 5.39 20.01
CA ASP A 78 -15.66 5.43 21.11
C ASP A 78 -16.26 6.83 21.33
N ALA A 79 -15.48 7.88 21.12
CA ALA A 79 -15.97 9.24 21.23
C ALA A 79 -16.98 9.61 20.12
N ILE A 80 -16.87 8.99 18.95
CA ILE A 80 -17.76 9.24 17.81
C ILE A 80 -18.99 8.32 17.86
N ASN A 81 -18.79 7.01 18.03
CA ASN A 81 -19.83 6.00 17.90
C ASN A 81 -20.44 5.56 19.23
N GLY A 82 -19.79 5.84 20.35
CA GLY A 82 -20.13 5.32 21.68
C GLY A 82 -19.30 4.10 22.05
N VAL A 83 -19.03 3.99 23.37
CA VAL A 83 -18.20 2.90 23.94
C VAL A 83 -18.81 1.53 23.66
N GLY A 84 -18.02 0.62 23.11
CA GLY A 84 -18.40 -0.77 22.86
C GLY A 84 -19.35 -1.00 21.68
N VAL A 85 -19.60 0.03 20.84
CA VAL A 85 -20.36 -0.12 19.59
C VAL A 85 -19.54 -0.86 18.54
N CYS A 86 -18.23 -0.61 18.49
CA CYS A 86 -17.29 -1.29 17.60
C CYS A 86 -16.45 -2.32 18.37
N GLU A 87 -15.90 -3.30 17.67
CA GLU A 87 -15.12 -4.37 18.28
C GLU A 87 -13.72 -3.88 18.66
N SER A 88 -13.29 -4.17 19.89
CA SER A 88 -11.95 -3.84 20.37
C SER A 88 -10.92 -4.84 19.85
N LEU A 89 -9.77 -4.35 19.42
CA LEU A 89 -8.62 -5.16 19.02
C LEU A 89 -7.31 -4.46 19.39
N ASN A 90 -6.21 -5.21 19.36
CA ASN A 90 -4.86 -4.66 19.50
C ASN A 90 -4.15 -4.72 18.14
N VAL A 91 -3.63 -3.59 17.67
CA VAL A 91 -2.82 -3.51 16.46
C VAL A 91 -1.49 -2.88 16.84
N CYS A 92 -0.41 -3.62 16.69
CA CYS A 92 0.97 -3.17 16.97
C CYS A 92 1.17 -2.59 18.38
N GLY A 93 0.50 -3.17 19.39
CA GLY A 93 0.54 -2.69 20.77
C GLY A 93 -0.44 -1.54 21.10
N GLY A 94 -1.11 -0.98 20.09
CA GLY A 94 -2.11 0.08 20.27
C GLY A 94 -3.53 -0.46 20.40
N ALA A 95 -4.32 0.12 21.31
CA ALA A 95 -5.75 -0.18 21.40
C ALA A 95 -6.50 0.44 20.21
N ARG A 96 -7.18 -0.39 19.45
CA ARG A 96 -7.96 -0.02 18.26
C ARG A 96 -9.40 -0.47 18.38
N ALA A 97 -10.29 0.11 17.60
CA ALA A 97 -11.66 -0.35 17.43
C ALA A 97 -11.97 -0.49 15.92
N LEU A 98 -12.72 -1.54 15.59
CA LEU A 98 -13.13 -1.89 14.23
C LEU A 98 -14.64 -2.07 14.18
N CYS A 99 -15.31 -1.33 13.29
CA CYS A 99 -16.77 -1.33 13.16
C CYS A 99 -17.21 -2.26 12.02
N LEU A 100 -16.77 -3.51 12.05
CA LEU A 100 -16.95 -4.47 10.97
C LEU A 100 -18.40 -4.94 10.81
N GLN A 101 -19.11 -5.10 11.94
CA GLN A 101 -20.51 -5.53 11.93
C GLN A 101 -21.42 -4.57 11.17
N SER A 102 -21.20 -3.25 11.28
CA SER A 102 -21.96 -2.24 10.53
C SER A 102 -21.58 -2.19 9.06
N GLU A 103 -20.33 -2.50 8.74
CA GLU A 103 -19.79 -2.40 7.38
C GLU A 103 -20.17 -3.62 6.50
N ILE A 104 -19.98 -4.83 7.02
CA ILE A 104 -20.18 -6.07 6.25
C ILE A 104 -21.16 -7.08 6.89
N GLY A 105 -21.76 -6.73 8.03
CA GLY A 105 -22.71 -7.61 8.72
C GLY A 105 -22.08 -8.84 9.40
N MET A 106 -20.76 -8.80 9.65
CA MET A 106 -19.99 -9.93 10.17
C MET A 106 -19.05 -9.44 11.28
N PRO A 107 -18.91 -10.15 12.41
CA PRO A 107 -17.94 -9.83 13.43
C PRO A 107 -16.52 -10.22 13.01
N LEU A 108 -15.53 -9.58 13.63
CA LEU A 108 -14.11 -9.81 13.35
C LEU A 108 -13.72 -11.30 13.52
N ALA A 109 -14.24 -11.96 14.55
CA ALA A 109 -13.94 -13.37 14.81
C ALA A 109 -14.35 -14.28 13.65
N ASP A 110 -15.51 -14.03 13.03
CA ASP A 110 -16.00 -14.80 11.90
C ASP A 110 -15.18 -14.51 10.62
N LEU A 111 -14.78 -13.26 10.42
CA LEU A 111 -13.89 -12.90 9.31
C LEU A 111 -12.53 -13.59 9.46
N GLN A 112 -11.94 -13.59 10.66
CA GLN A 112 -10.68 -14.29 10.93
C GLN A 112 -10.79 -15.80 10.73
N ALA A 113 -11.91 -16.40 11.17
CA ALA A 113 -12.16 -17.83 10.98
C ALA A 113 -12.37 -18.21 9.51
N ALA A 114 -12.89 -17.29 8.70
CA ALA A 114 -13.08 -17.48 7.26
C ALA A 114 -11.79 -17.37 6.45
N GLN A 115 -10.70 -16.82 7.02
CA GLN A 115 -9.42 -16.75 6.35
C GLN A 115 -8.84 -18.15 6.13
N SER A 116 -8.44 -18.45 4.90
CA SER A 116 -7.77 -19.72 4.59
C SER A 116 -6.35 -19.71 5.18
N PRO A 117 -5.81 -20.87 5.59
CA PRO A 117 -4.41 -20.99 6.00
C PRO A 117 -3.47 -20.46 4.89
N GLY A 118 -2.56 -19.60 5.27
CA GLY A 118 -1.58 -18.99 4.35
C GLY A 118 -1.95 -17.61 3.79
N PHE A 119 -3.14 -17.09 4.10
CA PHE A 119 -3.41 -15.67 3.86
C PHE A 119 -2.70 -14.77 4.88
N TYR A 120 -2.42 -13.54 4.48
CA TYR A 120 -1.89 -12.53 5.38
C TYR A 120 -2.89 -12.23 6.51
N PRO A 121 -2.43 -11.95 7.73
CA PRO A 121 -3.29 -11.43 8.77
C PRO A 121 -3.88 -10.09 8.32
N LEU A 122 -5.03 -9.71 8.88
CA LEU A 122 -5.68 -8.42 8.59
C LEU A 122 -4.78 -7.23 8.95
N PHE A 123 -3.98 -7.39 10.00
CA PHE A 123 -2.99 -6.40 10.44
C PHE A 123 -1.68 -7.11 10.74
N TYR A 124 -0.56 -6.48 10.44
CA TYR A 124 0.78 -6.94 10.80
C TYR A 124 1.67 -5.76 11.14
N CYS A 125 2.65 -6.01 12.01
CA CYS A 125 3.53 -5.02 12.58
C CYS A 125 4.95 -5.33 12.13
N GLY A 126 5.41 -4.59 11.16
CA GLY A 126 6.66 -4.82 10.45
C GLY A 126 6.45 -5.52 9.10
N ASP A 127 7.53 -5.94 8.48
CA ASP A 127 7.47 -6.56 7.15
C ASP A 127 6.72 -7.90 7.22
N PRO A 128 5.77 -8.15 6.33
CA PRO A 128 5.03 -9.41 6.26
C PRO A 128 5.99 -10.59 5.99
N LEU A 129 5.80 -11.68 6.73
CA LEU A 129 6.56 -12.90 6.50
C LEU A 129 6.22 -13.49 5.12
N ASN A 130 7.26 -13.91 4.40
CA ASN A 130 7.15 -14.51 3.07
C ASN A 130 6.57 -13.59 1.97
N GLU A 131 6.62 -12.27 2.17
CA GLU A 131 6.35 -11.33 1.09
C GLU A 131 7.32 -11.56 -0.08
N PRO A 132 6.82 -11.52 -1.32
CA PRO A 132 7.70 -11.44 -2.47
C PRO A 132 8.60 -10.21 -2.34
N THR A 133 9.89 -10.36 -2.59
CA THR A 133 10.79 -9.20 -2.62
C THR A 133 10.27 -8.14 -3.59
N CYS A 134 10.39 -6.86 -3.22
CA CYS A 134 10.13 -5.74 -4.14
C CYS A 134 11.22 -5.57 -5.20
N ILE A 135 12.30 -6.35 -5.09
CA ILE A 135 13.35 -6.40 -6.12
C ILE A 135 12.73 -7.05 -7.37
N PRO A 136 12.70 -6.37 -8.50
CA PRO A 136 12.15 -6.94 -9.72
C PRO A 136 12.94 -8.20 -10.12
N SER A 137 12.24 -9.27 -10.40
CA SER A 137 12.87 -10.52 -10.84
C SER A 137 12.09 -11.15 -12.00
N ARG A 138 12.78 -11.86 -12.87
CA ARG A 138 12.16 -12.56 -14.00
C ARG A 138 12.82 -13.91 -14.25
N ALA A 139 12.01 -14.96 -14.19
CA ALA A 139 12.45 -16.32 -14.42
C ALA A 139 12.55 -16.65 -15.92
N ALA A 140 13.24 -17.73 -16.24
CA ALA A 140 13.44 -18.27 -17.60
C ALA A 140 12.17 -18.67 -18.34
N THR A 141 11.02 -18.66 -17.66
CA THR A 141 9.72 -19.01 -18.24
C THR A 141 9.15 -17.92 -19.18
N VAL A 142 9.69 -16.72 -19.13
CA VAL A 142 9.25 -15.59 -19.98
C VAL A 142 10.10 -15.57 -21.25
N ASN A 143 9.56 -16.12 -22.33
CA ASN A 143 10.24 -16.18 -23.61
C ASN A 143 10.48 -14.78 -24.21
N GLY A 144 11.66 -14.59 -24.82
CA GLY A 144 12.03 -13.32 -25.48
C GLY A 144 12.41 -12.20 -24.50
N SER A 145 12.78 -12.54 -23.26
CA SER A 145 13.21 -11.55 -22.27
C SER A 145 14.52 -11.95 -21.58
N THR A 146 15.19 -10.98 -20.98
CA THR A 146 16.32 -11.24 -20.07
C THR A 146 15.82 -11.94 -18.81
N ILE A 147 16.62 -12.88 -18.28
CA ILE A 147 16.43 -13.47 -16.96
C ILE A 147 17.19 -12.63 -15.96
N TYR A 148 16.56 -12.20 -14.88
CA TYR A 148 17.20 -11.36 -13.87
C TYR A 148 16.66 -11.62 -12.46
N THR A 149 17.48 -11.31 -11.48
CA THR A 149 17.11 -11.38 -10.05
C THR A 149 16.88 -10.00 -9.45
N GLY A 150 17.21 -8.93 -10.17
CA GLY A 150 17.17 -7.54 -9.70
C GLY A 150 18.26 -7.22 -8.66
N VAL A 151 19.13 -8.16 -8.36
CA VAL A 151 20.21 -7.98 -7.36
C VAL A 151 21.49 -7.58 -8.09
N PRO A 152 22.04 -6.38 -7.84
CA PRO A 152 23.29 -5.94 -8.41
C PRO A 152 24.45 -6.88 -8.07
N THR A 153 25.34 -7.10 -9.04
CA THR A 153 26.60 -7.84 -8.89
C THR A 153 27.76 -7.03 -9.46
N THR A 154 28.99 -7.53 -9.33
CA THR A 154 30.16 -6.91 -9.96
C THR A 154 30.09 -6.91 -11.49
N ASP A 155 29.45 -7.93 -12.05
CA ASP A 155 29.34 -8.12 -13.50
C ASP A 155 28.04 -7.57 -14.09
N ASP A 156 27.06 -7.21 -13.26
CA ASP A 156 25.75 -6.67 -13.59
C ASP A 156 25.36 -5.66 -12.50
N SER A 157 25.70 -4.40 -12.73
CA SER A 157 25.66 -3.35 -11.69
C SER A 157 24.27 -2.87 -11.32
N ASP A 158 23.27 -3.07 -12.16
CA ASP A 158 21.88 -2.68 -11.92
C ASP A 158 20.94 -3.88 -11.71
N GLY A 159 21.44 -5.11 -11.92
CA GLY A 159 20.72 -6.34 -11.65
C GLY A 159 19.66 -6.69 -12.70
N ASP A 160 19.76 -6.17 -13.90
CA ASP A 160 18.78 -6.39 -14.97
C ASP A 160 19.01 -7.69 -15.77
N GLY A 161 20.07 -8.42 -15.43
CA GLY A 161 20.42 -9.71 -16.04
C GLY A 161 21.26 -9.59 -17.31
N ILE A 162 21.72 -8.36 -17.65
CA ILE A 162 22.63 -8.12 -18.77
C ILE A 162 23.98 -7.72 -18.18
N PRO A 163 25.07 -8.47 -18.49
CA PRO A 163 26.38 -8.12 -17.98
C PRO A 163 26.82 -6.73 -18.42
N ASN A 164 27.47 -5.95 -17.55
CA ASN A 164 27.97 -4.60 -17.82
C ASN A 164 28.72 -4.44 -19.15
N ALA A 165 29.43 -5.50 -19.59
CA ALA A 165 30.17 -5.49 -20.84
C ALA A 165 29.29 -5.52 -22.10
N SER A 166 28.03 -5.95 -21.96
CA SER A 166 27.05 -6.10 -23.05
C SER A 166 25.85 -5.18 -22.87
N ASP A 167 25.82 -4.45 -21.75
CA ASP A 167 24.74 -3.55 -21.37
C ASP A 167 24.96 -2.15 -21.95
N ASN A 168 23.92 -1.60 -22.59
CA ASN A 168 23.96 -0.24 -23.15
C ASN A 168 23.86 0.84 -22.06
N CYS A 169 23.36 0.51 -20.87
CA CYS A 169 23.19 1.39 -19.72
C CYS A 169 23.54 0.72 -18.38
N PRO A 170 24.82 0.35 -18.10
CA PRO A 170 25.22 -0.52 -16.98
C PRO A 170 24.83 -0.08 -15.55
N SER A 171 24.18 1.04 -15.38
CA SER A 171 23.72 1.57 -14.08
C SER A 171 22.22 1.91 -14.06
N VAL A 172 21.49 1.54 -15.11
CA VAL A 172 20.05 1.83 -15.25
C VAL A 172 19.33 0.57 -15.64
N PHE A 173 18.58 -0.01 -14.71
CA PHE A 173 17.81 -1.23 -14.89
C PHE A 173 16.88 -1.15 -16.14
N ASN A 174 17.30 -1.79 -17.25
CA ASN A 174 16.58 -1.79 -18.53
C ASN A 174 16.68 -3.15 -19.26
N PRO A 175 16.18 -4.22 -18.64
CA PRO A 175 16.26 -5.58 -19.19
C PRO A 175 15.51 -5.70 -20.52
N ILE A 176 15.92 -6.61 -21.37
CA ILE A 176 15.18 -6.95 -22.59
C ILE A 176 13.81 -7.52 -22.21
N ARG A 177 12.74 -6.95 -22.73
CA ARG A 177 11.36 -7.38 -22.54
C ARG A 177 10.87 -8.14 -23.76
N PRO A 178 9.79 -8.94 -23.68
CA PRO A 178 9.28 -9.69 -24.82
C PRO A 178 8.95 -8.84 -26.05
N LEU A 179 8.59 -7.57 -25.86
CA LEU A 179 8.27 -6.64 -26.95
C LEU A 179 9.48 -5.93 -27.57
N ASP A 180 10.64 -6.03 -26.95
CA ASP A 180 11.87 -5.35 -27.41
C ASP A 180 12.60 -6.13 -28.53
N ILE A 181 12.08 -7.29 -28.92
CA ILE A 181 12.57 -8.16 -30.03
C ILE A 181 14.09 -8.47 -29.88
N GLY A 182 14.53 -8.74 -28.64
CA GLY A 182 15.90 -9.11 -28.33
C GLY A 182 16.92 -7.94 -28.32
N VAL A 183 16.45 -6.72 -28.38
CA VAL A 183 17.27 -5.52 -28.26
C VAL A 183 16.98 -4.84 -26.93
N GLN A 184 18.01 -4.43 -26.19
CA GLN A 184 17.88 -3.69 -24.93
C GLN A 184 17.32 -2.28 -25.22
N PRO A 185 16.30 -1.84 -24.47
CA PRO A 185 15.65 -0.55 -24.66
C PRO A 185 16.49 0.65 -24.25
#